data_1cc0f2b0275e4ca14f8c8e48c332e388
#
_entry.id   1cc0f2b0275e4ca14f8c8e48c332e388
#
_cell.length_a   1.000
_cell.length_b   1.000
_cell.length_c   1.000
_cell.angle_alpha   90.00
_cell.angle_beta   90.00
_cell.angle_gamma   90.00
#
_symmetry.space_group_name_H-M   'P 1'
#
loop_
_entity.id
_entity.type
_entity.pdbx_description
1 polymer ?
#
loop_
_entity_poly.entity_id
_entity_poly.type
_entity_poly.pdbx_seq_one_letter_code
_entity_poly.pdbx_strand_id
1 'polypeptide(L)'
;MRQIRTATPADYDAIAPVIDQWWGRPVLASLPRLFLDLFHGSSLVIDGADGLDAFLIGIFSTSQADRAYIHFVGVAPRARRSGYGRLLYEEFFRRARANGRRTVSAITAPANLRSADFHRALGFTVSGPVRDYNGPGREMLIFDRTL
;
A
#
# COMPACT_ATOMS: atom_id res chain seq x y z
N MET A 1 -11.10 -6.83 17.99
CA MET A 1 -10.42 -6.04 16.95
C MET A 1 -9.07 -6.65 16.63
N ARG A 2 -8.77 -6.79 15.37
CA ARG A 2 -7.45 -7.31 14.94
C ARG A 2 -6.39 -6.26 15.19
N GLN A 3 -5.21 -6.73 15.58
CA GLN A 3 -4.07 -5.86 15.85
C GLN A 3 -3.19 -5.72 14.62
N ILE A 4 -2.75 -4.49 14.34
CA ILE A 4 -1.78 -4.21 13.29
C ILE A 4 -0.38 -4.44 13.88
N ARG A 5 0.46 -5.15 13.16
CA ARG A 5 1.86 -5.35 13.52
C ARG A 5 2.79 -4.95 12.39
N THR A 6 4.05 -4.73 12.72
CA THR A 6 5.09 -4.54 11.71
C THR A 6 5.31 -5.85 10.96
N ALA A 7 5.51 -5.75 9.65
CA ALA A 7 5.79 -6.92 8.81
C ALA A 7 7.17 -7.52 9.12
N THR A 8 7.36 -8.76 8.72
CA THR A 8 8.65 -9.47 8.75
C THR A 8 8.96 -9.99 7.35
N PRO A 9 10.22 -10.33 7.04
CA PRO A 9 10.54 -10.92 5.74
C PRO A 9 9.72 -12.19 5.43
N ALA A 10 9.46 -13.02 6.44
CA ALA A 10 8.69 -14.25 6.28
C ALA A 10 7.24 -14.04 5.88
N ASP A 11 6.68 -12.86 6.09
CA ASP A 11 5.30 -12.56 5.66
C ASP A 11 5.13 -12.67 4.15
N TYR A 12 6.20 -12.54 3.37
CA TYR A 12 6.12 -12.73 1.94
C TYR A 12 5.62 -14.13 1.57
N ASP A 13 5.98 -15.14 2.35
CA ASP A 13 5.56 -16.52 2.09
C ASP A 13 4.06 -16.73 2.29
N ALA A 14 3.41 -15.85 3.04
CA ALA A 14 1.96 -15.82 3.18
C ALA A 14 1.27 -14.94 2.13
N ILE A 15 1.97 -13.92 1.63
CA ILE A 15 1.43 -12.97 0.63
C ILE A 15 1.50 -13.56 -0.79
N ALA A 16 2.65 -14.08 -1.19
CA ALA A 16 2.89 -14.50 -2.56
C ALA A 16 1.87 -15.53 -3.08
N PRO A 17 1.45 -16.55 -2.30
CA PRO A 17 0.49 -17.54 -2.79
C PRO A 17 -0.93 -17.00 -3.02
N VAL A 18 -1.30 -15.87 -2.42
CA VAL A 18 -2.68 -15.40 -2.41
C VAL A 18 -2.91 -14.09 -3.17
N ILE A 19 -1.85 -13.33 -3.42
CA ILE A 19 -1.97 -11.96 -3.93
C ILE A 19 -2.69 -11.87 -5.28
N ASP A 20 -2.38 -12.76 -6.22
CA ASP A 20 -3.02 -12.76 -7.53
C ASP A 20 -4.52 -13.09 -7.41
N GLN A 21 -4.85 -14.03 -6.53
CA GLN A 21 -6.24 -14.40 -6.27
C GLN A 21 -7.00 -13.23 -5.62
N TRP A 22 -6.38 -12.53 -4.66
CA TRP A 22 -7.02 -11.39 -4.02
C TRP A 22 -7.29 -10.25 -5.00
N TRP A 23 -6.42 -10.06 -5.98
CA TRP A 23 -6.56 -9.02 -7.00
C TRP A 23 -7.47 -9.44 -8.15
N GLY A 24 -7.64 -10.75 -8.37
CA GLY A 24 -8.37 -11.27 -9.52
C GLY A 24 -7.61 -11.16 -10.84
N ARG A 25 -6.31 -10.88 -10.77
CA ARG A 25 -5.41 -10.81 -11.93
C ARG A 25 -3.96 -10.93 -11.47
N PRO A 26 -3.02 -11.23 -12.40
CA PRO A 26 -1.60 -11.34 -12.03
C PRO A 26 -1.02 -9.99 -11.60
N VAL A 27 -0.59 -9.90 -10.35
CA VAL A 27 0.05 -8.70 -9.79
C VAL A 27 1.33 -9.01 -9.03
N LEU A 28 1.68 -10.30 -8.89
CA LEU A 28 2.84 -10.70 -8.08
C LEU A 28 4.15 -10.08 -8.56
N ALA A 29 4.29 -9.86 -9.87
CA ALA A 29 5.48 -9.23 -10.42
C ALA A 29 5.69 -7.79 -9.90
N SER A 30 4.64 -7.13 -9.42
CA SER A 30 4.73 -5.79 -8.82
C SER A 30 5.20 -5.83 -7.37
N LEU A 31 5.28 -7.02 -6.76
CA LEU A 31 5.70 -7.18 -5.38
C LEU A 31 6.72 -8.33 -5.24
N PRO A 32 7.96 -8.14 -5.74
CA PRO A 32 9.03 -9.11 -5.49
C PRO A 32 9.36 -9.23 -4.01
N ARG A 33 9.93 -10.37 -3.61
CA ARG A 33 10.33 -10.64 -2.20
C ARG A 33 11.20 -9.55 -1.61
N LEU A 34 12.02 -8.89 -2.42
CA LEU A 34 12.94 -7.87 -1.90
C LEU A 34 12.21 -6.72 -1.19
N PHE A 35 10.95 -6.45 -1.51
CA PHE A 35 10.18 -5.42 -0.78
C PHE A 35 10.00 -5.78 0.69
N LEU A 36 9.80 -7.06 1.00
CA LEU A 36 9.73 -7.50 2.38
C LEU A 36 11.12 -7.58 3.00
N ASP A 37 12.11 -8.07 2.26
CA ASP A 37 13.49 -8.18 2.78
C ASP A 37 14.07 -6.81 3.16
N LEU A 38 13.78 -5.77 2.36
CA LEU A 38 14.38 -4.45 2.55
C LEU A 38 13.46 -3.44 3.24
N PHE A 39 12.14 -3.63 3.18
CA PHE A 39 11.18 -2.63 3.63
C PHE A 39 10.14 -3.19 4.62
N HIS A 40 10.36 -4.38 5.20
CA HIS A 40 9.44 -4.93 6.20
C HIS A 40 9.30 -4.00 7.42
N GLY A 41 10.36 -3.28 7.79
CA GLY A 41 10.33 -2.38 8.95
C GLY A 41 9.38 -1.20 8.82
N SER A 42 9.03 -0.81 7.58
CA SER A 42 8.05 0.26 7.30
C SER A 42 6.73 -0.30 6.76
N SER A 43 6.55 -1.61 6.78
CA SER A 43 5.37 -2.29 6.26
C SER A 43 4.54 -2.90 7.40
N LEU A 44 3.26 -3.12 7.13
CA LEU A 44 2.27 -3.47 8.16
C LEU A 44 1.48 -4.70 7.75
N VAL A 45 1.05 -5.47 8.75
CA VAL A 45 0.25 -6.68 8.55
C VAL A 45 -0.85 -6.76 9.59
N ILE A 46 -1.99 -7.29 9.20
CA ILE A 46 -3.06 -7.72 10.09
C ILE A 46 -3.22 -9.22 9.93
N ASP A 47 -2.94 -9.97 11.00
CA ASP A 47 -3.10 -11.43 11.00
C ASP A 47 -4.58 -11.81 11.12
N GLY A 48 -4.94 -12.90 10.43
CA GLY A 48 -6.25 -13.50 10.51
C GLY A 48 -6.19 -14.89 11.13
N ALA A 49 -7.36 -15.55 11.17
CA ALA A 49 -7.45 -16.91 11.71
C ALA A 49 -6.72 -17.93 10.82
N ASP A 50 -6.74 -17.73 9.50
CA ASP A 50 -6.21 -18.66 8.51
C ASP A 50 -5.14 -18.01 7.61
N GLY A 51 -4.28 -17.19 8.18
CA GLY A 51 -3.26 -16.46 7.45
C GLY A 51 -3.43 -14.97 7.59
N LEU A 52 -2.95 -14.20 6.63
CA LEU A 52 -3.07 -12.75 6.68
C LEU A 52 -4.47 -12.30 6.28
N ASP A 53 -5.04 -11.35 7.03
CA ASP A 53 -6.26 -10.66 6.63
C ASP A 53 -5.97 -9.43 5.76
N ALA A 54 -4.84 -8.76 5.99
CA ALA A 54 -4.48 -7.57 5.23
C ALA A 54 -2.99 -7.24 5.38
N PHE A 55 -2.45 -6.47 4.44
CA PHE A 55 -1.08 -5.98 4.53
C PHE A 55 -0.93 -4.65 3.77
N LEU A 56 0.09 -3.90 4.15
CA LEU A 56 0.48 -2.66 3.48
C LEU A 56 2.01 -2.64 3.35
N ILE A 57 2.51 -2.45 2.14
CA ILE A 57 3.93 -2.29 1.90
C ILE A 57 4.23 -0.81 1.79
N GLY A 58 4.96 -0.29 2.77
CA GLY A 58 5.31 1.12 2.87
C GLY A 58 6.80 1.34 2.85
N ILE A 59 7.21 2.49 2.35
CA ILE A 59 8.61 2.85 2.18
C ILE A 59 8.80 4.30 2.61
N PHE A 60 9.84 4.57 3.39
CA PHE A 60 10.27 5.94 3.65
C PHE A 60 11.34 6.30 2.64
N SER A 61 11.10 7.35 1.86
CA SER A 61 12.01 7.74 0.79
C SER A 61 13.37 8.13 1.34
N THR A 62 14.43 7.66 0.71
CA THR A 62 15.81 8.06 1.03
C THR A 62 16.25 9.28 0.22
N SER A 63 15.53 9.60 -0.85
CA SER A 63 15.84 10.74 -1.73
C SER A 63 15.04 11.99 -1.37
N GLN A 64 13.83 11.81 -0.86
CA GLN A 64 12.96 12.89 -0.40
C GLN A 64 12.65 12.64 1.07
N ALA A 65 13.43 13.25 1.94
CA ALA A 65 13.45 12.96 3.38
C ALA A 65 12.12 13.20 4.09
N ASP A 66 11.24 14.01 3.53
CA ASP A 66 9.93 14.33 4.10
C ASP A 66 8.79 13.48 3.51
N ARG A 67 9.10 12.51 2.62
CA ARG A 67 8.09 11.74 1.90
C ARG A 67 8.11 10.25 2.28
N ALA A 68 6.91 9.69 2.42
CA ALA A 68 6.69 8.25 2.52
C ALA A 68 5.85 7.81 1.32
N TYR A 69 5.93 6.53 0.98
CA TYR A 69 5.27 5.97 -0.19
C TYR A 69 4.58 4.66 0.19
N ILE A 70 3.34 4.48 -0.24
CA ILE A 70 2.63 3.21 -0.13
C ILE A 70 2.71 2.52 -1.48
N HIS A 71 3.40 1.39 -1.51
CA HIS A 71 3.64 0.63 -2.74
C HIS A 71 2.48 -0.33 -3.05
N PHE A 72 1.94 -0.97 -2.02
CA PHE A 72 0.96 -2.03 -2.22
C PHE A 72 0.12 -2.21 -0.98
N VAL A 73 -1.19 -2.44 -1.15
CA VAL A 73 -2.11 -2.74 -0.05
C VAL A 73 -3.02 -3.86 -0.50
N GLY A 74 -3.17 -4.89 0.32
CA GLY A 74 -4.08 -5.99 0.05
C GLY A 74 -4.95 -6.30 1.24
N VAL A 75 -6.21 -6.61 0.98
CA VAL A 75 -7.17 -7.09 1.98
C VAL A 75 -7.78 -8.39 1.47
N ALA A 76 -7.71 -9.44 2.30
CA ALA A 76 -8.29 -10.72 1.95
C ALA A 76 -9.78 -10.58 1.64
N PRO A 77 -10.31 -11.28 0.63
CA PRO A 77 -11.74 -11.19 0.31
C PRO A 77 -12.67 -11.37 1.50
N ARG A 78 -12.34 -12.32 2.39
CA ARG A 78 -13.11 -12.59 3.61
C ARG A 78 -13.10 -11.45 4.61
N ALA A 79 -12.11 -10.55 4.52
CA ALA A 79 -11.93 -9.43 5.45
C ALA A 79 -12.31 -8.09 4.84
N ARG A 80 -12.79 -8.06 3.59
CA ARG A 80 -13.24 -6.83 2.94
C ARG A 80 -14.45 -6.28 3.67
N ARG A 81 -14.62 -4.95 3.63
CA ARG A 81 -15.66 -4.20 4.33
C ARG A 81 -15.49 -4.19 5.86
N SER A 82 -14.36 -4.68 6.38
CA SER A 82 -14.01 -4.59 7.79
C SER A 82 -13.33 -3.27 8.17
N GLY A 83 -12.99 -2.44 7.18
CA GLY A 83 -12.25 -1.19 7.39
C GLY A 83 -10.74 -1.38 7.54
N TYR A 84 -10.20 -2.54 7.20
CA TYR A 84 -8.77 -2.83 7.40
C TYR A 84 -7.88 -1.98 6.49
N GLY A 85 -8.30 -1.67 5.27
CA GLY A 85 -7.55 -0.78 4.39
C GLY A 85 -7.35 0.59 5.04
N ARG A 86 -8.43 1.17 5.57
CA ARG A 86 -8.36 2.45 6.27
C ARG A 86 -7.48 2.37 7.52
N LEU A 87 -7.63 1.32 8.31
CA LEU A 87 -6.81 1.13 9.52
C LEU A 87 -5.33 1.07 9.19
N LEU A 88 -4.95 0.34 8.14
CA LEU A 88 -3.56 0.24 7.70
C LEU A 88 -3.03 1.61 7.26
N TYR A 89 -3.81 2.36 6.48
CA TYR A 89 -3.40 3.69 6.03
C TYR A 89 -3.22 4.64 7.21
N GLU A 90 -4.15 4.67 8.14
CA GLU A 90 -4.08 5.55 9.31
C GLU A 90 -2.88 5.21 10.20
N GLU A 91 -2.58 3.93 10.40
CA GLU A 91 -1.40 3.51 11.15
C GLU A 91 -0.11 3.90 10.40
N PHE A 92 -0.10 3.75 9.08
CA PHE A 92 1.05 4.17 8.28
C PHE A 92 1.28 5.69 8.39
N PHE A 93 0.21 6.49 8.34
CA PHE A 93 0.33 7.94 8.54
C PHE A 93 0.94 8.26 9.90
N ARG A 94 0.49 7.59 10.95
CA ARG A 94 1.01 7.78 12.30
C ARG A 94 2.52 7.48 12.36
N ARG A 95 2.95 6.38 11.78
CA ARG A 95 4.36 5.98 11.74
C ARG A 95 5.19 6.92 10.87
N ALA A 96 4.64 7.37 9.76
CA ALA A 96 5.31 8.33 8.89
C ALA A 96 5.55 9.64 9.62
N ARG A 97 4.55 10.17 10.34
CA ARG A 97 4.70 11.38 11.17
C ARG A 97 5.78 11.18 12.23
N ALA A 98 5.76 10.05 12.92
CA ALA A 98 6.76 9.75 13.96
C ALA A 98 8.18 9.65 13.38
N ASN A 99 8.31 9.36 12.09
CA ASN A 99 9.58 9.29 11.37
C ASN A 99 9.93 10.60 10.65
N GLY A 100 9.23 11.69 10.94
CA GLY A 100 9.50 13.00 10.37
C GLY A 100 9.02 13.20 8.94
N ARG A 101 8.18 12.32 8.43
CA ARG A 101 7.62 12.47 7.08
C ARG A 101 6.41 13.39 7.10
N ARG A 102 6.27 14.20 6.06
CA ARG A 102 5.20 15.20 5.94
C ARG A 102 4.20 14.90 4.85
N THR A 103 4.55 14.02 3.91
CA THR A 103 3.70 13.66 2.79
C THR A 103 3.74 12.17 2.57
N VAL A 104 2.56 11.59 2.31
CA VAL A 104 2.46 10.20 1.86
C VAL A 104 1.97 10.20 0.42
N SER A 105 2.63 9.43 -0.42
CA SER A 105 2.32 9.30 -1.84
C SER A 105 1.95 7.86 -2.19
N ALA A 106 1.14 7.72 -3.23
CA ALA A 106 0.83 6.46 -3.87
C ALA A 106 0.48 6.72 -5.34
N ILE A 107 0.45 5.67 -6.16
CA ILE A 107 0.07 5.79 -7.57
C ILE A 107 -0.85 4.65 -7.96
N THR A 108 -1.65 4.85 -9.00
CA THR A 108 -2.44 3.78 -9.60
C THR A 108 -2.70 4.05 -11.08
N ALA A 109 -3.10 3.01 -11.81
CA ALA A 109 -3.57 3.18 -13.19
C ALA A 109 -4.87 3.98 -13.21
N PRO A 110 -5.10 4.86 -14.23
CA PRO A 110 -6.28 5.71 -14.28
C PRO A 110 -7.60 4.95 -14.29
N ALA A 111 -7.61 3.72 -14.81
CA ALA A 111 -8.82 2.89 -14.86
C ALA A 111 -9.27 2.41 -13.48
N ASN A 112 -8.42 2.48 -12.46
CA ASN A 112 -8.75 2.01 -11.12
C ASN A 112 -9.52 3.08 -10.33
N LEU A 113 -10.78 3.27 -10.68
CA LEU A 113 -11.64 4.29 -10.07
C LEU A 113 -11.89 4.04 -8.57
N ARG A 114 -11.95 2.78 -8.17
CA ARG A 114 -12.11 2.43 -6.75
C ARG A 114 -10.94 2.93 -5.91
N SER A 115 -9.72 2.77 -6.42
CA SER A 115 -8.53 3.26 -5.73
C SER A 115 -8.55 4.78 -5.62
N ALA A 116 -8.93 5.49 -6.67
CA ALA A 116 -9.05 6.95 -6.64
C ALA A 116 -10.05 7.41 -5.57
N ASP A 117 -11.23 6.79 -5.53
CA ASP A 117 -12.26 7.13 -4.55
C ASP A 117 -11.81 6.81 -3.12
N PHE A 118 -11.17 5.67 -2.92
CA PHE A 118 -10.63 5.27 -1.62
C PHE A 118 -9.60 6.29 -1.11
N HIS A 119 -8.69 6.71 -1.99
CA HIS A 119 -7.66 7.67 -1.59
C HIS A 119 -8.25 9.06 -1.34
N ARG A 120 -9.22 9.51 -2.13
CA ARG A 120 -9.92 10.77 -1.84
C ARG A 120 -10.60 10.74 -0.48
N ALA A 121 -11.23 9.63 -0.14
CA ALA A 121 -11.90 9.46 1.15
C ALA A 121 -10.93 9.52 2.32
N LEU A 122 -9.65 9.18 2.10
CA LEU A 122 -8.59 9.26 3.11
C LEU A 122 -7.85 10.60 3.09
N GLY A 123 -8.32 11.58 2.33
CA GLY A 123 -7.73 12.91 2.31
C GLY A 123 -6.59 13.11 1.33
N PHE A 124 -6.37 12.17 0.41
CA PHE A 124 -5.40 12.36 -0.66
C PHE A 124 -5.93 13.30 -1.72
N THR A 125 -5.06 14.14 -2.27
CA THR A 125 -5.33 14.79 -3.55
C THR A 125 -4.98 13.82 -4.67
N VAL A 126 -5.79 13.83 -5.73
CA VAL A 126 -5.58 12.98 -6.90
C VAL A 126 -5.23 13.88 -8.06
N SER A 127 -4.09 13.66 -8.68
CA SER A 127 -3.63 14.44 -9.83
C SER A 127 -3.27 13.54 -11.01
N GLY A 128 -3.20 14.13 -12.20
CA GLY A 128 -2.95 13.42 -13.44
C GLY A 128 -4.24 13.17 -14.21
N PRO A 129 -4.26 12.21 -15.19
CA PRO A 129 -3.17 11.24 -15.44
C PRO A 129 -1.87 11.90 -15.90
N VAL A 130 -0.76 11.39 -15.39
CA VAL A 130 0.58 11.80 -15.85
C VAL A 130 0.96 10.90 -17.02
N ARG A 131 1.02 11.50 -18.20
CA ARG A 131 1.29 10.77 -19.44
C ARG A 131 2.67 10.13 -19.39
N ASP A 132 2.72 8.86 -19.84
CA ASP A 132 3.96 8.09 -19.97
C ASP A 132 4.80 7.99 -18.68
N TYR A 133 4.15 8.11 -17.53
CA TYR A 133 4.84 8.12 -16.23
C TYR A 133 5.71 6.87 -16.03
N ASN A 134 5.15 5.70 -16.34
CA ASN A 134 5.85 4.42 -16.23
C ASN A 134 6.33 3.88 -17.58
N GLY A 135 6.48 4.75 -18.56
CA GLY A 135 6.89 4.40 -19.92
C GLY A 135 5.80 4.68 -20.94
N PRO A 136 6.08 4.50 -22.24
CA PRO A 136 5.12 4.84 -23.30
C PRO A 136 3.76 4.17 -23.11
N GLY A 137 2.70 4.96 -23.11
CA GLY A 137 1.32 4.49 -22.91
C GLY A 137 0.98 4.08 -21.48
N ARG A 138 1.86 4.31 -20.52
CA ARG A 138 1.65 3.91 -19.13
C ARG A 138 1.45 5.11 -18.22
N GLU A 139 0.33 5.80 -18.44
CA GLU A 139 -0.05 6.93 -17.60
C GLU A 139 -0.51 6.47 -16.22
N MET A 140 -0.31 7.34 -15.21
CA MET A 140 -0.64 7.05 -13.82
C MET A 140 -1.36 8.21 -13.17
N LEU A 141 -2.27 7.92 -12.24
CA LEU A 141 -2.76 8.89 -11.28
C LEU A 141 -1.79 8.95 -10.10
N ILE A 142 -1.55 10.15 -9.61
CA ILE A 142 -0.68 10.40 -8.47
C ILE A 142 -1.54 10.80 -7.27
N PHE A 143 -1.31 10.14 -6.15
CA PHE A 143 -1.98 10.44 -4.89
C PHE A 143 -0.98 11.06 -3.92
N ASP A 144 -1.32 12.18 -3.33
CA ASP A 144 -0.50 12.83 -2.31
C ASP A 144 -1.37 13.27 -1.15
N ARG A 145 -0.91 12.98 0.06
CA ARG A 145 -1.57 13.44 1.28
C ARG A 145 -0.57 14.12 2.20
N THR A 146 -0.85 15.37 2.54
CA THR A 146 -0.09 16.08 3.57
C THR A 146 -0.51 15.58 4.94
N LEU A 147 0.46 15.26 5.76
CA LEU A 147 0.22 14.74 7.11
C LEU A 147 0.07 15.84 8.15
#